data_9eaec6f14af771f998c8e764cba4096b
#
_entry.id   9eaec6f14af771f998c8e764cba4096b
#
_cell.length_a   1.000
_cell.length_b   1.000
_cell.length_c   1.000
_cell.angle_alpha   90.00
_cell.angle_beta   90.00
_cell.angle_gamma   90.00
#
_symmetry.space_group_name_H-M   'P 1'
#
loop_
_entity.id
_entity.type
_entity.pdbx_description
1 polymer ?
#
loop_
_entity_poly.entity_id
_entity_poly.type
_entity_poly.pdbx_seq_one_letter_code
_entity_poly.pdbx_strand_id
1 'polypeptide(L)'
;MLKNPLHTGRAMRNIHVSDCTVGTVMNALKIGTETVHPIEHVSIEHCTLRLTDIYPGSVSGISIESCDGSWVQDVTVRDISMDHVLCPIYLCLNMRNHTGDLYTDLPDENRYWGGGIENIRIERITAKGAELPCILTGFQTGNRRGDIIRRAPYDVTIRQVEITYRDNQEELRIPDEVPEFLTDYPESNAHGDVDACGIWARHVDQLCVEDVRVTPRTCNTRPIFRFEDVWMKESGT
;
A
#
# COMPACT_ATOMS: atom_id res chain seq x y z
N MET A 1 9.17 9.81 6.49
CA MET A 1 9.44 8.36 6.28
C MET A 1 9.79 7.71 7.61
N LEU A 2 9.14 6.59 7.94
CA LEU A 2 9.42 5.78 9.11
C LEU A 2 10.09 4.47 8.67
N LYS A 3 11.27 4.17 9.21
CA LYS A 3 12.04 2.94 8.95
C LYS A 3 12.58 2.37 10.26
N ASN A 4 12.56 1.06 10.40
CA ASN A 4 13.07 0.38 11.59
C ASN A 4 14.04 -0.75 11.21
N PRO A 5 15.27 -0.40 10.80
CA PRO A 5 16.24 -1.35 10.25
C PRO A 5 16.82 -2.30 11.30
N LEU A 6 17.53 -3.33 10.82
CA LEU A 6 18.04 -4.45 11.63
C LEU A 6 18.84 -4.03 12.88
N HIS A 7 19.65 -2.98 12.79
CA HIS A 7 20.54 -2.58 13.88
C HIS A 7 19.84 -1.86 15.05
N THR A 8 18.55 -1.51 14.93
CA THR A 8 17.81 -0.84 16.02
C THR A 8 17.46 -1.81 17.14
N GLY A 9 17.15 -3.06 16.83
CA GLY A 9 16.85 -4.12 17.79
C GLY A 9 15.57 -3.93 18.61
N ARG A 10 14.74 -2.93 18.30
CA ARG A 10 13.54 -2.58 19.08
C ARG A 10 12.39 -2.17 18.19
N ALA A 11 11.17 -2.40 18.68
CA ALA A 11 9.97 -1.88 18.02
C ALA A 11 9.92 -0.34 18.10
N MET A 12 9.43 0.28 17.04
CA MET A 12 9.11 1.70 16.96
C MET A 12 7.62 1.87 17.26
N ARG A 13 7.26 2.66 18.27
CA ARG A 13 5.88 2.73 18.78
C ARG A 13 5.44 4.15 19.13
N ASN A 14 4.12 4.35 19.13
CA ASN A 14 3.48 5.58 19.60
C ASN A 14 3.96 6.82 18.84
N ILE A 15 3.90 6.76 17.51
CA ILE A 15 4.31 7.84 16.63
C ILE A 15 3.08 8.64 16.25
N HIS A 16 3.15 9.94 16.42
CA HIS A 16 2.12 10.86 15.99
C HIS A 16 2.73 11.92 15.06
N VAL A 17 2.11 12.09 13.89
CA VAL A 17 2.49 13.10 12.90
C VAL A 17 1.24 13.90 12.55
N SER A 18 1.26 15.21 12.76
CA SER A 18 0.13 16.07 12.42
C SER A 18 0.54 17.39 11.81
N ASP A 19 -0.40 18.03 11.13
CA ASP A 19 -0.32 19.41 10.65
C ASP A 19 0.92 19.69 9.78
N CYS A 20 1.33 18.69 9.00
CA CYS A 20 2.52 18.78 8.16
C CYS A 20 2.16 19.08 6.69
N THR A 21 3.02 19.87 6.04
CA THR A 21 3.03 19.99 4.59
C THR A 21 4.26 19.27 4.05
N VAL A 22 4.04 18.31 3.15
CA VAL A 22 5.10 17.46 2.58
C VAL A 22 5.15 17.64 1.07
N GLY A 23 6.34 17.95 0.55
CA GLY A 23 6.64 17.95 -0.89
C GLY A 23 7.79 17.01 -1.17
N THR A 24 7.63 16.13 -2.15
CA THR A 24 8.66 15.15 -2.52
C THR A 24 8.39 14.61 -3.92
N VAL A 25 9.41 14.01 -4.52
CA VAL A 25 9.31 13.25 -5.78
C VAL A 25 9.15 11.76 -5.55
N MET A 26 9.36 11.32 -4.32
CA MET A 26 9.22 9.92 -3.94
C MET A 26 7.89 9.72 -3.19
N ASN A 27 7.83 8.80 -2.26
CA ASN A 27 6.66 8.58 -1.43
C ASN A 27 6.56 9.64 -0.33
N ALA A 28 5.43 10.33 -0.21
CA ALA A 28 5.28 11.45 0.71
C ALA A 28 5.18 10.99 2.18
N LEU A 29 4.15 10.23 2.51
CA LEU A 29 4.00 9.61 3.83
C LEU A 29 4.34 8.11 3.69
N LYS A 30 5.54 7.72 4.14
CA LYS A 30 6.02 6.36 3.95
C LYS A 30 6.37 5.68 5.27
N ILE A 31 5.82 4.48 5.49
CA ILE A 31 6.25 3.48 6.47
C ILE A 31 6.91 2.35 5.68
N GLY A 32 8.16 2.04 5.98
CA GLY A 32 8.96 1.07 5.21
C GLY A 32 9.97 1.79 4.30
N THR A 33 10.66 1.17 3.40
CA THR A 33 10.75 -0.25 3.04
C THR A 33 11.67 -1.03 3.97
N GLU A 34 12.86 -0.49 4.26
CA GLU A 34 13.94 -1.06 5.08
C GLU A 34 13.49 -1.15 6.54
N THR A 35 12.65 -2.13 6.83
CA THR A 35 12.03 -2.30 8.14
C THR A 35 12.00 -3.77 8.49
N VAL A 36 12.75 -4.14 9.54
CA VAL A 36 12.88 -5.50 10.05
C VAL A 36 12.18 -5.65 11.40
N HIS A 37 12.27 -4.62 12.25
CA HIS A 37 11.60 -4.61 13.56
C HIS A 37 10.22 -3.95 13.47
N PRO A 38 9.29 -4.28 14.36
CA PRO A 38 7.92 -3.79 14.31
C PRO A 38 7.80 -2.26 14.35
N ILE A 39 6.80 -1.75 13.61
CA ILE A 39 6.30 -0.38 13.71
C ILE A 39 4.83 -0.46 14.10
N GLU A 40 4.48 0.16 15.23
CA GLU A 40 3.19 -0.03 15.88
C GLU A 40 2.62 1.28 16.41
N HIS A 41 1.28 1.41 16.44
CA HIS A 41 0.57 2.56 17.00
C HIS A 41 1.02 3.88 16.37
N VAL A 42 0.82 4.00 15.06
CA VAL A 42 1.16 5.20 14.28
C VAL A 42 -0.13 5.96 13.94
N SER A 43 -0.17 7.25 14.22
CA SER A 43 -1.20 8.14 13.70
C SER A 43 -0.60 9.26 12.86
N ILE A 44 -1.19 9.48 11.68
CA ILE A 44 -0.81 10.56 10.76
C ILE A 44 -2.08 11.30 10.39
N GLU A 45 -2.15 12.59 10.66
CA GLU A 45 -3.39 13.34 10.44
C GLU A 45 -3.15 14.80 10.04
N HIS A 46 -4.17 15.40 9.41
CA HIS A 46 -4.19 16.81 9.01
C HIS A 46 -2.97 17.23 8.17
N CYS A 47 -2.52 16.36 7.24
CA CYS A 47 -1.35 16.66 6.42
C CYS A 47 -1.75 17.01 4.98
N THR A 48 -0.94 17.89 4.38
CA THR A 48 -1.07 18.27 2.98
C THR A 48 0.14 17.77 2.21
N LEU A 49 -0.12 16.99 1.16
CA LEU A 49 0.91 16.46 0.26
C LEU A 49 0.81 17.18 -1.07
N ARG A 50 1.89 17.78 -1.54
CA ARG A 50 1.86 18.58 -2.75
C ARG A 50 3.13 18.44 -3.59
N LEU A 51 3.01 18.82 -4.85
CA LEU A 51 4.15 19.02 -5.74
C LEU A 51 5.17 19.98 -5.14
N THR A 52 6.41 19.77 -5.49
CA THR A 52 7.45 20.82 -5.37
C THR A 52 7.64 21.49 -6.72
N ASP A 53 8.13 22.73 -6.72
CA ASP A 53 8.40 23.50 -7.94
C ASP A 53 9.44 22.84 -8.88
N ILE A 54 10.13 21.81 -8.40
CA ILE A 54 11.22 21.15 -9.10
C ILE A 54 10.78 19.84 -9.77
N TYR A 55 9.71 19.19 -9.28
CA TYR A 55 9.34 17.84 -9.71
C TYR A 55 7.81 17.66 -9.90
N PRO A 56 7.40 16.92 -10.92
CA PRO A 56 6.01 16.88 -11.37
C PRO A 56 5.07 15.98 -10.55
N GLY A 57 5.45 15.51 -9.39
CA GLY A 57 4.59 14.70 -8.52
C GLY A 57 5.34 13.66 -7.71
N SER A 58 4.68 13.11 -6.69
CA SER A 58 5.23 12.01 -5.88
C SER A 58 4.74 10.65 -6.38
N VAL A 59 5.55 9.61 -6.19
CA VAL A 59 5.21 8.22 -6.56
C VAL A 59 4.00 7.73 -5.80
N SER A 60 3.94 7.93 -4.48
CA SER A 60 2.75 7.64 -3.69
C SER A 60 2.50 8.72 -2.64
N GLY A 61 1.23 8.99 -2.37
CA GLY A 61 0.82 9.87 -1.28
C GLY A 61 1.04 9.18 0.07
N ILE A 62 0.32 8.10 0.31
CA ILE A 62 0.46 7.23 1.48
C ILE A 62 1.06 5.92 1.01
N SER A 63 2.17 5.50 1.62
CA SER A 63 2.84 4.23 1.32
C SER A 63 3.09 3.46 2.63
N ILE A 64 2.52 2.27 2.76
CA ILE A 64 2.69 1.38 3.92
C ILE A 64 3.25 0.07 3.42
N GLU A 65 4.49 -0.22 3.77
CA GLU A 65 5.23 -1.34 3.21
C GLU A 65 5.88 -2.19 4.30
N SER A 66 5.65 -3.49 4.24
CA SER A 66 6.38 -4.51 5.00
C SER A 66 7.04 -5.47 4.01
N CYS A 67 8.32 -5.28 3.74
CA CYS A 67 9.03 -5.96 2.68
C CYS A 67 10.31 -6.66 3.16
N ASP A 68 10.78 -6.33 4.34
CA ASP A 68 12.00 -6.88 4.93
C ASP A 68 11.71 -7.65 6.24
N GLY A 69 10.48 -8.14 6.40
CA GLY A 69 10.08 -9.02 7.50
C GLY A 69 9.52 -8.32 8.73
N SER A 70 9.26 -7.03 8.71
CA SER A 70 8.67 -6.35 9.85
C SER A 70 7.16 -6.55 9.96
N TRP A 71 6.64 -6.35 11.17
CA TRP A 71 5.22 -6.12 11.39
C TRP A 71 4.92 -4.63 11.45
N VAL A 72 3.98 -4.20 10.62
CA VAL A 72 3.43 -2.84 10.62
C VAL A 72 1.97 -2.94 11.03
N GLN A 73 1.64 -2.41 12.21
CA GLN A 73 0.32 -2.62 12.80
C GLN A 73 -0.21 -1.38 13.53
N ASP A 74 -1.54 -1.31 13.65
CA ASP A 74 -2.24 -0.21 14.33
C ASP A 74 -1.88 1.16 13.73
N VAL A 75 -2.05 1.29 12.41
CA VAL A 75 -1.76 2.53 11.70
C VAL A 75 -3.06 3.23 11.32
N THR A 76 -3.20 4.48 11.72
CA THR A 76 -4.30 5.36 11.30
C THR A 76 -3.75 6.53 10.52
N VAL A 77 -4.27 6.73 9.29
CA VAL A 77 -3.96 7.89 8.44
C VAL A 77 -5.29 8.56 8.10
N ARG A 78 -5.44 9.84 8.43
CA ARG A 78 -6.70 10.54 8.21
C ARG A 78 -6.54 12.03 7.93
N ASP A 79 -7.57 12.60 7.31
CA ASP A 79 -7.61 14.04 7.02
C ASP A 79 -6.41 14.49 6.18
N ILE A 80 -6.15 13.77 5.07
CA ILE A 80 -5.03 14.04 4.18
C ILE A 80 -5.53 14.64 2.87
N SER A 81 -4.98 15.76 2.49
CA SER A 81 -5.15 16.33 1.15
C SER A 81 -3.90 16.12 0.30
N MET A 82 -4.10 15.66 -0.94
CA MET A 82 -3.03 15.37 -1.88
C MET A 82 -3.24 16.11 -3.18
N ASP A 83 -2.16 16.63 -3.72
CA ASP A 83 -2.15 17.29 -5.02
C ASP A 83 -1.02 16.72 -5.88
N HIS A 84 -1.37 16.15 -7.04
CA HIS A 84 -0.48 15.51 -7.99
C HIS A 84 0.38 14.38 -7.39
N VAL A 85 -0.27 13.37 -6.82
CA VAL A 85 0.37 12.12 -6.43
C VAL A 85 0.05 11.05 -7.48
N LEU A 86 1.03 10.25 -7.88
CA LEU A 86 0.83 9.21 -8.88
C LEU A 86 -0.18 8.17 -8.37
N CYS A 87 0.10 7.57 -7.21
CA CYS A 87 -0.77 6.63 -6.52
C CYS A 87 -1.20 7.21 -5.16
N PRO A 88 -2.49 7.42 -4.89
CA PRO A 88 -2.93 8.00 -3.62
C PRO A 88 -2.57 7.15 -2.41
N ILE A 89 -2.83 5.84 -2.47
CA ILE A 89 -2.61 4.88 -1.39
C ILE A 89 -1.91 3.65 -1.96
N TYR A 90 -0.74 3.34 -1.43
CA TYR A 90 0.02 2.14 -1.73
C TYR A 90 0.25 1.34 -0.47
N LEU A 91 -0.17 0.08 -0.47
CA LEU A 91 0.06 -0.86 0.62
C LEU A 91 0.66 -2.12 0.02
N CYS A 92 1.86 -2.51 0.49
CA CYS A 92 2.60 -3.63 -0.07
C CYS A 92 3.22 -4.51 1.01
N LEU A 93 2.82 -5.77 0.99
CA LEU A 93 3.47 -6.84 1.74
C LEU A 93 4.18 -7.75 0.74
N ASN A 94 5.50 -7.84 0.81
CA ASN A 94 6.30 -8.74 -0.03
C ASN A 94 7.48 -9.35 0.74
N MET A 95 8.37 -10.07 0.05
CA MET A 95 9.49 -10.81 0.62
C MET A 95 10.85 -10.33 0.10
N ARG A 96 11.04 -9.06 -0.13
CA ARG A 96 12.22 -8.51 -0.83
C ARG A 96 13.56 -9.09 -0.35
N ASN A 97 13.75 -9.22 0.96
CA ASN A 97 15.01 -9.71 1.54
C ASN A 97 14.91 -11.11 2.18
N HIS A 98 13.77 -11.79 2.02
CA HIS A 98 13.48 -13.05 2.70
C HIS A 98 13.22 -14.23 1.76
N THR A 99 13.58 -14.11 0.49
CA THR A 99 13.41 -15.20 -0.48
C THR A 99 14.19 -16.45 -0.14
N GLY A 100 15.30 -16.33 0.61
CA GLY A 100 16.02 -17.46 1.15
C GLY A 100 15.16 -18.34 2.06
N ASP A 101 14.22 -17.75 2.78
CA ASP A 101 13.36 -18.44 3.73
C ASP A 101 12.33 -19.37 3.06
N LEU A 102 11.93 -19.07 1.82
CA LEU A 102 11.11 -19.96 0.99
C LEU A 102 11.77 -21.31 0.74
N TYR A 103 13.08 -21.36 0.85
CA TYR A 103 13.91 -22.52 0.56
C TYR A 103 14.42 -23.22 1.81
N THR A 104 14.10 -22.74 2.99
CA THR A 104 14.43 -23.42 4.24
C THR A 104 13.33 -24.41 4.62
N ASP A 105 13.73 -25.55 5.17
CA ASP A 105 12.80 -26.55 5.72
C ASP A 105 12.32 -26.18 7.13
N LEU A 106 12.29 -24.90 7.46
CA LEU A 106 11.83 -24.43 8.76
C LEU A 106 10.33 -24.71 8.90
N PRO A 107 9.89 -25.26 10.03
CA PRO A 107 8.48 -25.49 10.28
C PRO A 107 7.72 -24.18 10.35
N ASP A 108 6.43 -24.22 10.00
CA ASP A 108 5.48 -23.12 9.97
C ASP A 108 5.35 -22.32 11.29
N GLU A 109 6.00 -22.79 12.33
CA GLU A 109 5.97 -22.19 13.67
C GLU A 109 6.70 -20.86 13.74
N ASN A 110 7.61 -20.57 12.83
CA ASN A 110 8.24 -19.26 12.69
C ASN A 110 7.42 -18.36 11.76
N ARG A 111 6.23 -18.01 12.18
CA ARG A 111 5.31 -17.08 11.50
C ARG A 111 5.85 -15.64 11.33
N TYR A 112 7.11 -15.41 11.61
CA TYR A 112 7.74 -14.08 11.58
C TYR A 112 8.48 -13.77 10.29
N TRP A 113 8.75 -14.76 9.46
CA TRP A 113 9.37 -14.49 8.17
C TRP A 113 8.33 -13.97 7.17
N GLY A 114 8.70 -12.92 6.44
CA GLY A 114 7.81 -12.24 5.50
C GLY A 114 6.98 -11.10 6.13
N GLY A 115 7.10 -10.85 7.43
CA GLY A 115 6.43 -9.73 8.08
C GLY A 115 4.89 -9.77 8.03
N GLY A 116 4.26 -8.64 8.31
CA GLY A 116 2.81 -8.47 8.25
C GLY A 116 2.39 -7.01 8.22
N ILE A 117 1.18 -6.79 7.76
CA ILE A 117 0.50 -5.49 7.82
C ILE A 117 -0.88 -5.75 8.40
N GLU A 118 -1.22 -5.10 9.53
CA GLU A 118 -2.45 -5.39 10.24
C GLU A 118 -3.07 -4.14 10.87
N ASN A 119 -4.42 -4.12 10.93
CA ASN A 119 -5.19 -3.04 11.53
C ASN A 119 -4.81 -1.66 10.97
N ILE A 120 -5.07 -1.46 9.68
CA ILE A 120 -4.79 -0.23 8.96
C ILE A 120 -6.10 0.53 8.74
N ARG A 121 -6.13 1.80 9.11
CA ARG A 121 -7.26 2.71 8.92
C ARG A 121 -6.82 3.91 8.08
N ILE A 122 -7.41 4.09 6.90
CA ILE A 122 -7.15 5.22 6.00
C ILE A 122 -8.49 5.90 5.72
N GLU A 123 -8.63 7.14 6.19
CA GLU A 123 -9.92 7.78 6.24
C GLU A 123 -9.86 9.27 5.86
N ARG A 124 -10.91 9.77 5.23
CA ARG A 124 -11.04 11.17 4.84
C ARG A 124 -9.85 11.69 4.04
N ILE A 125 -9.67 11.07 2.88
CA ILE A 125 -8.57 11.37 1.95
C ILE A 125 -9.14 12.09 0.73
N THR A 126 -8.52 13.18 0.33
CA THR A 126 -8.80 13.84 -0.95
C THR A 126 -7.53 13.84 -1.78
N ALA A 127 -7.56 13.18 -2.93
CA ALA A 127 -6.45 13.10 -3.86
C ALA A 127 -6.84 13.72 -5.21
N LYS A 128 -6.13 14.78 -5.62
CA LYS A 128 -6.30 15.44 -6.90
C LYS A 128 -5.11 15.19 -7.80
N GLY A 129 -5.38 14.96 -9.08
CA GLY A 129 -4.33 14.75 -10.08
C GLY A 129 -3.63 13.40 -9.96
N ALA A 130 -4.33 12.35 -9.51
CA ALA A 130 -3.82 10.98 -9.49
C ALA A 130 -3.63 10.45 -10.91
N GLU A 131 -2.76 9.46 -11.09
CA GLU A 131 -2.52 8.77 -12.36
C GLU A 131 -2.73 7.26 -12.25
N LEU A 132 -2.48 6.68 -11.09
CA LEU A 132 -2.75 5.29 -10.73
C LEU A 132 -3.88 5.20 -9.69
N PRO A 133 -4.57 4.07 -9.59
CA PRO A 133 -5.50 3.80 -8.49
C PRO A 133 -4.76 3.63 -7.17
N CYS A 134 -5.49 3.48 -6.09
CA CYS A 134 -4.95 2.89 -4.87
C CYS A 134 -4.59 1.42 -5.14
N ILE A 135 -3.42 1.00 -4.69
CA ILE A 135 -2.89 -0.36 -4.90
C ILE A 135 -2.62 -1.00 -3.55
N LEU A 136 -3.25 -2.15 -3.30
CA LEU A 136 -3.14 -2.90 -2.05
C LEU A 136 -2.72 -4.33 -2.36
N THR A 137 -1.54 -4.75 -1.90
CA THR A 137 -1.03 -6.08 -2.25
C THR A 137 -0.46 -6.84 -1.07
N GLY A 138 -0.87 -8.12 -0.98
CA GLY A 138 -0.07 -9.17 -0.38
C GLY A 138 0.66 -9.95 -1.47
N PHE A 139 1.00 -11.22 -1.20
CA PHE A 139 1.62 -12.09 -2.18
C PHE A 139 1.23 -13.56 -1.99
N GLN A 140 1.37 -14.32 -3.07
CA GLN A 140 1.27 -15.78 -3.07
C GLN A 140 2.47 -16.38 -3.81
N THR A 141 3.03 -17.45 -3.28
CA THR A 141 4.17 -18.14 -3.90
C THR A 141 4.19 -19.63 -3.52
N GLY A 142 4.97 -20.45 -4.23
CA GLY A 142 5.24 -21.83 -3.86
C GLY A 142 6.54 -21.96 -3.07
N ASN A 143 6.57 -22.88 -2.10
CA ASN A 143 7.81 -23.29 -1.44
C ASN A 143 8.45 -24.52 -2.13
N ARG A 144 9.63 -24.96 -1.67
CA ARG A 144 10.31 -26.15 -2.21
C ARG A 144 9.53 -27.44 -2.08
N ARG A 145 8.59 -27.53 -1.15
CA ARG A 145 7.75 -28.72 -0.93
C ARG A 145 6.52 -28.74 -1.84
N GLY A 146 6.29 -27.66 -2.58
CA GLY A 146 5.10 -27.47 -3.40
C GLY A 146 3.89 -26.92 -2.64
N ASP A 147 4.06 -26.50 -1.38
CA ASP A 147 3.00 -25.83 -0.64
C ASP A 147 2.84 -24.39 -1.14
N ILE A 148 1.59 -23.95 -1.19
CA ILE A 148 1.27 -22.56 -1.49
C ILE A 148 1.41 -21.75 -0.20
N ILE A 149 2.22 -20.72 -0.26
CA ILE A 149 2.36 -19.71 0.80
C ILE A 149 1.65 -18.46 0.35
N ARG A 150 0.68 -18.02 1.11
CA ARG A 150 -0.05 -16.78 0.92
C ARG A 150 0.17 -15.88 2.13
N ARG A 151 0.47 -14.63 1.88
CA ARG A 151 0.56 -13.57 2.90
C ARG A 151 -0.29 -12.39 2.47
N ALA A 152 -1.14 -11.95 3.36
CA ALA A 152 -2.11 -10.90 3.11
C ALA A 152 -2.03 -9.82 4.19
N PRO A 153 -2.09 -8.54 3.83
CA PRO A 153 -2.51 -7.50 4.76
C PRO A 153 -3.87 -7.86 5.36
N TYR A 154 -4.01 -7.64 6.67
CA TYR A 154 -5.19 -8.04 7.41
C TYR A 154 -5.86 -6.86 8.10
N ASP A 155 -7.20 -6.83 8.11
CA ASP A 155 -8.02 -5.76 8.71
C ASP A 155 -7.64 -4.36 8.20
N VAL A 156 -7.86 -4.15 6.90
CA VAL A 156 -7.61 -2.88 6.23
C VAL A 156 -8.92 -2.15 5.97
N THR A 157 -9.04 -0.93 6.45
CA THR A 157 -10.20 -0.07 6.20
C THR A 157 -9.80 1.14 5.38
N ILE A 158 -10.52 1.37 4.27
CA ILE A 158 -10.41 2.56 3.42
C ILE A 158 -11.80 3.17 3.32
N ARG A 159 -11.97 4.38 3.84
CA ARG A 159 -13.27 5.04 3.80
C ARG A 159 -13.18 6.55 3.59
N GLN A 160 -14.24 7.11 2.99
CA GLN A 160 -14.34 8.53 2.70
C GLN A 160 -13.14 9.03 1.88
N VAL A 161 -12.91 8.38 0.74
CA VAL A 161 -11.79 8.69 -0.16
C VAL A 161 -12.32 9.28 -1.45
N GLU A 162 -11.83 10.44 -1.82
CA GLU A 162 -12.14 11.11 -3.08
C GLU A 162 -10.88 11.19 -3.95
N ILE A 163 -10.96 10.61 -5.15
CA ILE A 163 -9.86 10.57 -6.11
C ILE A 163 -10.29 11.27 -7.38
N THR A 164 -9.55 12.29 -7.80
CA THR A 164 -9.68 12.93 -9.11
C THR A 164 -8.42 12.68 -9.90
N TYR A 165 -8.58 12.05 -11.06
CA TYR A 165 -7.47 11.77 -11.97
C TYR A 165 -7.02 13.03 -12.70
N ARG A 166 -5.73 13.07 -13.02
CA ARG A 166 -5.17 14.02 -13.97
C ARG A 166 -5.69 13.66 -15.36
N ASP A 167 -6.21 14.66 -16.07
CA ASP A 167 -6.61 14.48 -17.46
C ASP A 167 -5.35 14.49 -18.34
N ASN A 168 -4.87 13.30 -18.65
CA ASN A 168 -3.82 13.09 -19.63
C ASN A 168 -4.33 12.12 -20.70
N GLN A 169 -3.85 12.25 -21.92
CA GLN A 169 -4.27 11.46 -23.07
C GLN A 169 -3.41 10.20 -23.26
N GLU A 170 -2.68 9.77 -22.25
CA GLU A 170 -1.88 8.55 -22.35
C GLU A 170 -2.78 7.32 -22.44
N GLU A 171 -2.46 6.46 -23.41
CA GLU A 171 -3.12 5.18 -23.58
C GLU A 171 -2.68 4.22 -22.45
N LEU A 172 -3.66 3.66 -21.75
CA LEU A 172 -3.40 2.69 -20.71
C LEU A 172 -3.00 1.34 -21.31
N ARG A 173 -1.94 0.74 -20.79
CA ARG A 173 -1.45 -0.58 -21.18
C ARG A 173 -1.68 -1.56 -20.05
N ILE A 174 -2.93 -2.02 -19.92
CA ILE A 174 -3.30 -3.00 -18.90
C ILE A 174 -2.73 -4.36 -19.32
N PRO A 175 -1.87 -4.99 -18.53
CA PRO A 175 -1.36 -6.32 -18.83
C PRO A 175 -2.45 -7.37 -18.64
N ASP A 176 -2.36 -8.48 -19.37
CA ASP A 176 -3.27 -9.62 -19.21
C ASP A 176 -3.17 -10.22 -17.80
N GLU A 177 -1.99 -10.17 -17.19
CA GLU A 177 -1.71 -10.63 -15.84
C GLU A 177 -0.72 -9.68 -15.17
N VAL A 178 -1.02 -9.26 -13.95
CA VAL A 178 -0.08 -8.52 -13.10
C VAL A 178 0.76 -9.55 -12.33
N PRO A 179 2.10 -9.56 -12.47
CA PRO A 179 2.93 -10.53 -11.78
C PRO A 179 2.92 -10.36 -10.26
N GLU A 180 3.30 -11.42 -9.53
CA GLU A 180 3.55 -11.34 -8.10
C GLU A 180 4.85 -10.56 -7.82
N PHE A 181 4.75 -9.51 -7.00
CA PHE A 181 5.91 -8.70 -6.62
C PHE A 181 6.56 -9.24 -5.34
N LEU A 182 7.25 -10.38 -5.45
CA LEU A 182 7.85 -11.04 -4.30
C LEU A 182 9.13 -10.36 -3.81
N THR A 183 9.99 -9.93 -4.72
CA THR A 183 11.37 -9.55 -4.42
C THR A 183 11.76 -8.16 -4.89
N ASP A 184 10.92 -7.57 -5.73
CA ASP A 184 11.20 -6.26 -6.31
C ASP A 184 11.10 -5.15 -5.25
N TYR A 185 11.74 -4.04 -5.54
CA TYR A 185 11.61 -2.86 -4.71
C TYR A 185 10.17 -2.34 -4.80
N PRO A 186 9.46 -2.20 -3.67
CA PRO A 186 8.05 -1.89 -3.68
C PRO A 186 7.80 -0.40 -3.97
N GLU A 187 7.40 -0.14 -5.18
CA GLU A 187 6.93 1.16 -5.62
C GLU A 187 5.63 1.00 -6.40
N SER A 188 4.68 1.90 -6.21
CA SER A 188 3.35 1.77 -6.82
C SER A 188 3.37 1.72 -8.36
N ASN A 189 4.30 2.44 -8.98
CA ASN A 189 4.47 2.45 -10.43
C ASN A 189 5.11 1.17 -11.01
N ALA A 190 5.67 0.30 -10.15
CA ALA A 190 6.20 -0.98 -10.61
C ALA A 190 5.11 -1.95 -11.05
N HIS A 191 3.88 -1.78 -10.59
CA HIS A 191 2.74 -2.59 -11.01
C HIS A 191 2.21 -2.23 -12.41
N GLY A 192 2.60 -1.09 -12.95
CA GLY A 192 2.10 -0.59 -14.24
C GLY A 192 0.62 -0.19 -14.19
N ASP A 193 -0.04 -0.23 -15.34
CA ASP A 193 -1.47 0.04 -15.45
C ASP A 193 -2.27 -1.18 -15.01
N VAL A 194 -2.94 -1.10 -13.88
CA VAL A 194 -3.82 -2.16 -13.38
C VAL A 194 -5.27 -1.95 -13.81
N ASP A 195 -6.06 -3.02 -13.85
CA ASP A 195 -7.47 -3.00 -14.28
C ASP A 195 -8.41 -2.46 -13.18
N ALA A 196 -8.16 -1.26 -12.73
CA ALA A 196 -9.04 -0.50 -11.85
C ALA A 196 -8.78 1.01 -11.99
N CYS A 197 -9.74 1.84 -11.62
CA CYS A 197 -9.54 3.28 -11.52
C CYS A 197 -9.75 3.85 -10.10
N GLY A 198 -10.15 3.06 -9.14
CA GLY A 198 -10.29 3.45 -7.74
C GLY A 198 -9.35 2.66 -6.85
N ILE A 199 -9.64 1.37 -6.64
CA ILE A 199 -8.81 0.48 -5.83
C ILE A 199 -8.59 -0.83 -6.59
N TRP A 200 -7.33 -1.18 -6.79
CA TRP A 200 -6.90 -2.52 -7.16
C TRP A 200 -6.31 -3.20 -5.93
N ALA A 201 -6.84 -4.37 -5.56
CA ALA A 201 -6.36 -5.12 -4.42
C ALA A 201 -6.16 -6.60 -4.76
N ARG A 202 -5.06 -7.17 -4.30
CA ARG A 202 -4.73 -8.59 -4.43
C ARG A 202 -4.18 -9.14 -3.12
N HIS A 203 -4.68 -10.33 -2.71
CA HIS A 203 -4.27 -11.00 -1.48
C HIS A 203 -4.42 -10.08 -0.25
N VAL A 204 -5.63 -9.65 0.04
CA VAL A 204 -5.95 -8.82 1.21
C VAL A 204 -7.10 -9.47 1.99
N ASP A 205 -6.95 -9.58 3.30
CA ASP A 205 -7.95 -10.17 4.18
C ASP A 205 -8.63 -9.12 5.07
N GLN A 206 -9.94 -9.28 5.27
CA GLN A 206 -10.77 -8.37 6.05
C GLN A 206 -10.68 -6.92 5.52
N LEU A 207 -10.79 -6.76 4.20
CA LEU A 207 -10.84 -5.45 3.55
C LEU A 207 -12.22 -4.80 3.75
N CYS A 208 -12.26 -3.58 4.24
CA CYS A 208 -13.44 -2.73 4.30
C CYS A 208 -13.24 -1.51 3.41
N VAL A 209 -14.16 -1.29 2.45
CA VAL A 209 -14.14 -0.14 1.55
C VAL A 209 -15.50 0.55 1.62
N GLU A 210 -15.51 1.82 2.05
CA GLU A 210 -16.72 2.60 2.25
C GLU A 210 -16.56 4.02 1.70
N ASP A 211 -17.58 4.53 1.02
CA ASP A 211 -17.66 5.91 0.50
C ASP A 211 -16.40 6.33 -0.28
N VAL A 212 -16.02 5.55 -1.27
CA VAL A 212 -14.92 5.85 -2.19
C VAL A 212 -15.52 6.41 -3.48
N ARG A 213 -15.14 7.63 -3.83
CA ARG A 213 -15.59 8.35 -5.03
C ARG A 213 -14.42 8.58 -5.95
N VAL A 214 -14.63 8.30 -7.22
CA VAL A 214 -13.59 8.44 -8.24
C VAL A 214 -14.13 9.30 -9.38
N THR A 215 -13.39 10.34 -9.72
CA THR A 215 -13.56 11.08 -10.98
C THR A 215 -12.44 10.63 -11.93
N PRO A 216 -12.74 9.67 -12.83
CA PRO A 216 -11.72 9.09 -13.69
C PRO A 216 -11.31 10.04 -14.82
N ARG A 217 -10.28 9.66 -15.59
CA ARG A 217 -9.95 10.30 -16.87
C ARG A 217 -11.11 10.20 -17.84
N THR A 218 -11.23 11.13 -18.77
CA THR A 218 -12.34 11.22 -19.73
C THR A 218 -12.61 9.94 -20.52
N CYS A 219 -11.59 9.16 -20.86
CA CYS A 219 -11.69 7.93 -21.65
C CYS A 219 -11.48 6.64 -20.84
N ASN A 220 -11.63 6.69 -19.52
CA ASN A 220 -11.39 5.52 -18.67
C ASN A 220 -12.60 4.58 -18.66
N THR A 221 -12.42 3.34 -19.04
CA THR A 221 -13.45 2.28 -19.04
C THR A 221 -13.24 1.25 -17.93
N ARG A 222 -12.19 1.39 -17.10
CA ARG A 222 -11.89 0.46 -16.01
C ARG A 222 -12.94 0.54 -14.91
N PRO A 223 -13.22 -0.57 -14.21
CA PRO A 223 -14.07 -0.56 -13.03
C PRO A 223 -13.43 0.30 -11.91
N ILE A 224 -14.26 0.79 -11.00
CA ILE A 224 -13.76 1.51 -9.81
C ILE A 224 -12.97 0.56 -8.91
N PHE A 225 -13.43 -0.66 -8.77
CA PHE A 225 -12.81 -1.67 -7.91
C PHE A 225 -12.46 -2.93 -8.71
N ARG A 226 -11.26 -3.44 -8.50
CA ARG A 226 -10.82 -4.76 -8.94
C ARG A 226 -10.17 -5.49 -7.78
N PHE A 227 -10.76 -6.60 -7.38
CA PHE A 227 -10.30 -7.42 -6.24
C PHE A 227 -9.97 -8.83 -6.71
N GLU A 228 -8.78 -9.30 -6.37
CA GLU A 228 -8.26 -10.62 -6.73
C GLU A 228 -7.79 -11.33 -5.46
N ASP A 229 -8.43 -12.45 -5.10
CA ASP A 229 -8.17 -13.16 -3.85
C ASP A 229 -8.23 -12.22 -2.62
N VAL A 230 -9.35 -11.51 -2.49
CA VAL A 230 -9.61 -10.54 -1.41
C VAL A 230 -10.82 -11.00 -0.60
N TRP A 231 -10.67 -11.00 0.72
CA TRP A 231 -11.75 -11.29 1.64
C TRP A 231 -12.25 -9.98 2.26
N MET A 232 -13.50 -9.66 1.94
CA MET A 232 -14.12 -8.44 2.47
C MET A 232 -14.52 -8.66 3.93
N LYS A 233 -14.38 -7.61 4.72
CA LYS A 233 -14.87 -7.58 6.10
C LYS A 233 -16.41 -7.62 6.07
N GLU A 234 -17.01 -8.50 6.86
CA GLU A 234 -18.45 -8.50 7.02
C GLU A 234 -18.90 -7.17 7.63
N SER A 235 -19.87 -6.53 7.00
CA SER A 235 -20.49 -5.33 7.54
C SER A 235 -21.19 -5.74 8.84
N GLY A 236 -20.67 -5.31 9.97
CA GLY A 236 -21.35 -5.50 11.24
C GLY A 236 -22.72 -4.82 11.18
N THR A 237 -23.77 -5.60 11.30
CA THR A 237 -25.16 -5.14 11.45
C THR A 237 -25.35 -4.36 12.73
#